data_bbfc6850a3fdb5c4e3b6b0896f2f206f
#
_entry.id   bbfc6850a3fdb5c4e3b6b0896f2f206f
#
_cell.length_a   1.000
_cell.length_b   1.000
_cell.length_c   1.000
_cell.angle_alpha   90.00
_cell.angle_beta   90.00
_cell.angle_gamma   90.00
#
_symmetry.space_group_name_H-M   'P 1'
#
loop_
_entity.id
_entity.type
_entity.pdbx_description
1 polymer ?
#
loop_
_entity_poly.entity_id
_entity_poly.type
_entity_poly.pdbx_seq_one_letter_code
_entity_poly.pdbx_strand_id
1 'polypeptide(L)'
;MYTIKTLNAISPVGLAKLNKNLFDVAVDADAPDGILVRSADLLNTTFHDNLLAIARAGAGVNNIPLDRCSEQGIVVFNTPGANANAVAELVIGMLIAGSRNVADAAQWCQGLAGDPAMAKTVEKG
;
A
#
# COMPACT_ATOMS: atom_id res chain seq x y z
N MET A 1 22.02 17.97 -5.37
CA MET A 1 21.47 16.72 -4.82
C MET A 1 19.99 16.98 -4.56
N TYR A 2 19.09 16.15 -5.06
CA TYR A 2 17.65 16.35 -4.91
C TYR A 2 17.17 15.75 -3.59
N THR A 3 16.33 16.46 -2.87
CA THR A 3 15.73 15.99 -1.62
C THR A 3 14.36 15.33 -1.89
N ILE A 4 14.22 14.08 -1.48
CA ILE A 4 12.99 13.32 -1.64
C ILE A 4 12.31 13.15 -0.26
N LYS A 5 11.15 13.73 -0.10
CA LYS A 5 10.31 13.51 1.10
C LYS A 5 9.49 12.25 0.98
N THR A 6 9.48 11.43 2.02
CA THR A 6 8.61 10.25 2.07
C THR A 6 7.43 10.52 3.01
N LEU A 7 6.22 10.27 2.51
CA LEU A 7 4.98 10.32 3.29
C LEU A 7 4.39 8.91 3.39
N ASN A 8 4.10 8.50 4.61
CA ASN A 8 3.77 7.10 4.97
C ASN A 8 4.98 6.15 4.86
N ALA A 9 4.73 4.87 5.13
CA ALA A 9 5.75 3.84 4.97
C ALA A 9 5.96 3.50 3.49
N ILE A 10 7.10 3.92 2.95
CA ILE A 10 7.58 3.50 1.63
C ILE A 10 8.57 2.35 1.81
N SER A 11 8.50 1.33 0.97
CA SER A 11 9.34 0.14 1.06
C SER A 11 10.83 0.48 1.02
N PRO A 12 11.64 0.03 2.02
CA PRO A 12 13.08 0.24 2.02
C PRO A 12 13.78 -0.33 0.77
N VAL A 13 13.24 -1.42 0.20
CA VAL A 13 13.76 -2.02 -1.05
C VAL A 13 13.59 -1.07 -2.23
N GLY A 14 12.48 -0.32 -2.26
CA GLY A 14 12.26 0.72 -3.26
C GLY A 14 13.19 1.91 -3.07
N LEU A 15 13.32 2.40 -1.84
CA LEU A 15 14.19 3.52 -1.51
C LEU A 15 15.68 3.22 -1.78
N ALA A 16 16.11 1.98 -1.57
CA ALA A 16 17.48 1.54 -1.84
C ALA A 16 17.87 1.60 -3.33
N LYS A 17 16.89 1.70 -4.24
CA LYS A 17 17.14 1.87 -5.68
C LYS A 17 17.45 3.32 -6.08
N LEU A 18 17.18 4.27 -5.21
CA LEU A 18 17.56 5.66 -5.46
C LEU A 18 19.08 5.81 -5.35
N ASN A 19 19.68 6.45 -6.35
CA ASN A 19 21.11 6.72 -6.35
C ASN A 19 21.42 7.76 -5.26
N LYS A 20 22.12 7.35 -4.22
CA LYS A 20 22.48 8.19 -3.06
C LYS A 20 23.39 9.39 -3.39
N ASN A 21 24.04 9.38 -4.57
CA ASN A 21 24.82 10.53 -5.02
C ASN A 21 23.95 11.64 -5.64
N LEU A 22 22.70 11.30 -6.00
CA LEU A 22 21.77 12.23 -6.64
C LEU A 22 20.59 12.58 -5.72
N PHE A 23 20.17 11.64 -4.87
CA PHE A 23 18.98 11.77 -4.06
C PHE A 23 19.30 11.59 -2.57
N ASP A 24 18.82 12.52 -1.77
CA ASP A 24 18.75 12.43 -0.32
C ASP A 24 17.28 12.15 0.07
N VAL A 25 17.05 11.16 0.94
CA VAL A 25 15.71 10.75 1.36
C VAL A 25 15.48 11.15 2.80
N ALA A 26 14.54 12.05 3.03
CA ALA A 26 14.20 12.56 4.35
C ALA A 26 12.67 12.47 4.60
N VAL A 27 12.30 12.24 5.87
CA VAL A 27 10.89 12.26 6.29
C VAL A 27 10.44 13.70 6.56
N ASP A 28 11.31 14.52 7.15
CA ASP A 28 10.98 15.86 7.65
C ASP A 28 11.53 16.99 6.75
N ALA A 29 11.68 16.74 5.44
CA ALA A 29 12.09 17.81 4.52
C ALA A 29 10.99 18.88 4.40
N ASP A 30 11.37 20.15 4.65
CA ASP A 30 10.45 21.29 4.54
C ASP A 30 10.14 21.65 3.09
N ALA A 31 11.16 21.73 2.24
CA ALA A 31 11.06 22.08 0.84
C ALA A 31 11.68 20.99 -0.06
N PRO A 32 11.02 19.83 -0.22
CA PRO A 32 11.55 18.73 -1.04
C PRO A 32 11.44 19.02 -2.53
N ASP A 33 12.37 18.46 -3.32
CA ASP A 33 12.32 18.48 -4.78
C ASP A 33 11.38 17.38 -5.32
N GLY A 34 11.11 16.33 -4.53
CA GLY A 34 10.19 15.24 -4.86
C GLY A 34 9.50 14.67 -3.64
N ILE A 35 8.30 14.14 -3.83
CA ILE A 35 7.51 13.48 -2.78
C ILE A 35 7.19 12.05 -3.19
N LEU A 36 7.49 11.09 -2.31
CA LEU A 36 6.98 9.72 -2.40
C LEU A 36 5.84 9.56 -1.39
N VAL A 37 4.64 9.25 -1.87
CA VAL A 37 3.43 9.15 -1.06
C VAL A 37 2.70 7.83 -1.32
N ARG A 38 1.99 7.32 -0.33
CA ARG A 38 1.09 6.18 -0.47
C ARG A 38 -0.37 6.60 -0.22
N SER A 39 -0.73 6.92 1.01
CA SER A 39 -2.11 7.21 1.42
C SER A 39 -2.30 8.57 2.09
N ALA A 40 -1.24 9.33 2.32
CA ALA A 40 -1.36 10.67 2.90
C ALA A 40 -2.15 11.58 1.96
N ASP A 41 -3.01 12.41 2.54
CA ASP A 41 -3.83 13.37 1.82
C ASP A 41 -2.99 14.62 1.51
N LEU A 42 -2.86 14.95 0.24
CA LEU A 42 -2.15 16.12 -0.27
C LEU A 42 -3.11 17.19 -0.82
N LEU A 43 -4.44 16.98 -0.76
CA LEU A 43 -5.42 17.86 -1.39
C LEU A 43 -5.33 19.30 -0.89
N ASN A 44 -5.02 19.48 0.40
CA ASN A 44 -4.90 20.81 1.02
C ASN A 44 -3.44 21.20 1.36
N THR A 45 -2.45 20.43 0.88
CA THR A 45 -1.05 20.70 1.12
C THR A 45 -0.57 21.84 0.22
N THR A 46 0.12 22.83 0.77
CA THR A 46 0.84 23.84 -0.02
C THR A 46 2.16 23.25 -0.48
N PHE A 47 2.45 23.33 -1.77
CA PHE A 47 3.71 22.90 -2.34
C PHE A 47 4.67 24.07 -2.50
N HIS A 48 5.94 23.84 -2.27
CA HIS A 48 6.99 24.82 -2.52
C HIS A 48 7.33 24.87 -4.02
N ASP A 49 7.82 26.01 -4.48
CA ASP A 49 8.12 26.27 -5.90
C ASP A 49 9.20 25.34 -6.47
N ASN A 50 10.03 24.75 -5.61
CA ASN A 50 11.07 23.80 -6.01
C ASN A 50 10.57 22.36 -6.20
N LEU A 51 9.30 22.04 -5.86
CA LEU A 51 8.78 20.69 -6.01
C LEU A 51 8.60 20.34 -7.50
N LEU A 52 9.31 19.33 -7.94
CA LEU A 52 9.32 18.90 -9.35
C LEU A 52 8.38 17.73 -9.62
N ALA A 53 8.25 16.81 -8.65
CA ALA A 53 7.47 15.59 -8.88
C ALA A 53 6.86 15.02 -7.60
N ILE A 54 5.70 14.37 -7.78
CA ILE A 54 5.06 13.53 -6.76
C ILE A 54 4.89 12.13 -7.34
N ALA A 55 5.37 11.09 -6.65
CA ALA A 55 5.17 9.71 -7.05
C ALA A 55 4.36 8.95 -6.00
N ARG A 56 3.25 8.36 -6.43
CA ARG A 56 2.39 7.56 -5.56
C ARG A 56 2.72 6.08 -5.66
N ALA A 57 2.99 5.47 -4.51
CA ALA A 57 3.07 4.02 -4.36
C ALA A 57 1.64 3.41 -4.33
N GLY A 58 0.94 3.45 -5.46
CA GLY A 58 -0.42 2.97 -5.63
C GLY A 58 -1.02 3.38 -6.98
N ALA A 59 -2.13 2.77 -7.36
CA ALA A 59 -2.77 2.99 -8.67
C ALA A 59 -3.62 4.26 -8.72
N GLY A 60 -4.44 4.52 -7.71
CA GLY A 60 -5.28 5.72 -7.68
C GLY A 60 -4.48 6.98 -7.36
N VAL A 61 -5.02 8.16 -7.64
CA VAL A 61 -4.39 9.47 -7.38
C VAL A 61 -5.37 10.46 -6.71
N ASN A 62 -6.42 9.94 -6.13
CA ASN A 62 -7.50 10.72 -5.50
C ASN A 62 -7.07 11.52 -4.28
N ASN A 63 -5.91 11.25 -3.72
CA ASN A 63 -5.29 11.98 -2.61
C ASN A 63 -4.28 13.04 -3.07
N ILE A 64 -4.15 13.29 -4.37
CA ILE A 64 -3.20 14.25 -4.96
C ILE A 64 -4.00 15.28 -5.78
N PRO A 65 -3.80 16.60 -5.59
CA PRO A 65 -4.51 17.64 -6.32
C PRO A 65 -3.92 17.83 -7.73
N LEU A 66 -4.34 16.98 -8.68
CA LEU A 66 -3.76 16.91 -10.04
C LEU A 66 -3.81 18.23 -10.78
N ASP A 67 -4.94 18.95 -10.73
CA ASP A 67 -5.12 20.22 -11.43
C ASP A 67 -4.09 21.25 -10.93
N ARG A 68 -3.96 21.39 -9.61
CA ARG A 68 -3.00 22.28 -8.98
C ARG A 68 -1.55 21.88 -9.26
N CYS A 69 -1.25 20.57 -9.27
CA CYS A 69 0.06 20.07 -9.66
C CYS A 69 0.39 20.46 -11.10
N SER A 70 -0.58 20.32 -12.01
CA SER A 70 -0.43 20.68 -13.41
C SER A 70 -0.18 22.19 -13.61
N GLU A 71 -0.94 23.03 -12.90
CA GLU A 71 -0.77 24.48 -12.92
C GLU A 71 0.62 24.93 -12.43
N GLN A 72 1.18 24.22 -11.45
CA GLN A 72 2.50 24.48 -10.87
C GLN A 72 3.64 23.77 -11.60
N GLY A 73 3.36 22.99 -12.66
CA GLY A 73 4.36 22.25 -13.39
C GLY A 73 4.94 21.02 -12.64
N ILE A 74 4.22 20.52 -11.63
CA ILE A 74 4.62 19.34 -10.85
C ILE A 74 4.16 18.08 -11.58
N VAL A 75 5.09 17.18 -11.89
CA VAL A 75 4.76 15.91 -12.54
C VAL A 75 4.26 14.90 -11.53
N VAL A 76 3.13 14.22 -11.81
CA VAL A 76 2.57 13.20 -10.93
C VAL A 76 2.68 11.82 -11.56
N PHE A 77 3.29 10.88 -10.83
CA PHE A 77 3.41 9.48 -11.20
C PHE A 77 2.59 8.59 -10.28
N ASN A 78 2.08 7.49 -10.82
CA ASN A 78 1.44 6.42 -10.06
C ASN A 78 2.01 5.05 -10.46
N THR A 79 1.59 3.98 -9.75
CA THR A 79 2.05 2.61 -9.99
C THR A 79 0.86 1.69 -10.27
N PRO A 80 0.20 1.82 -11.44
CA PRO A 80 -0.96 1.01 -11.78
C PRO A 80 -0.57 -0.46 -11.92
N GLY A 81 -1.43 -1.37 -11.42
CA GLY A 81 -1.25 -2.81 -11.58
C GLY A 81 -0.20 -3.47 -10.67
N ALA A 82 0.57 -2.71 -9.87
CA ALA A 82 1.64 -3.27 -9.05
C ALA A 82 1.18 -4.35 -8.06
N ASN A 83 -0.05 -4.26 -7.56
CA ASN A 83 -0.66 -5.24 -6.63
C ASN A 83 -1.77 -6.07 -7.27
N ALA A 84 -2.01 -5.99 -8.58
CA ALA A 84 -3.16 -6.61 -9.23
C ALA A 84 -3.16 -8.14 -9.06
N ASN A 85 -2.01 -8.78 -9.24
CA ASN A 85 -1.88 -10.23 -9.07
C ASN A 85 -2.15 -10.67 -7.63
N ALA A 86 -1.62 -9.96 -6.65
CA ALA A 86 -1.84 -10.27 -5.23
C ALA A 86 -3.33 -10.15 -4.85
N VAL A 87 -4.04 -9.14 -5.40
CA VAL A 87 -5.48 -8.99 -5.20
C VAL A 87 -6.25 -10.12 -5.88
N ALA A 88 -5.88 -10.52 -7.09
CA ALA A 88 -6.51 -11.64 -7.80
C ALA A 88 -6.36 -12.96 -7.02
N GLU A 89 -5.16 -13.26 -6.52
CA GLU A 89 -4.90 -14.44 -5.68
C GLU A 89 -5.73 -14.42 -4.40
N LEU A 90 -5.82 -13.26 -3.74
CA LEU A 90 -6.65 -13.11 -2.54
C LEU A 90 -8.13 -13.38 -2.84
N VAL A 91 -8.66 -12.82 -3.95
CA VAL A 91 -10.06 -13.03 -4.36
C VAL A 91 -10.33 -14.52 -4.59
N ILE A 92 -9.46 -15.21 -5.33
CA ILE A 92 -9.60 -16.66 -5.57
C ILE A 92 -9.53 -17.43 -4.24
N GLY A 93 -8.58 -17.11 -3.37
CA GLY A 93 -8.45 -17.73 -2.05
C GLY A 93 -9.72 -17.55 -1.21
N MET A 94 -10.29 -16.34 -1.20
CA MET A 94 -11.51 -16.04 -0.45
C MET A 94 -12.76 -16.74 -1.05
N LEU A 95 -12.85 -16.87 -2.37
CA LEU A 95 -13.92 -17.63 -3.03
C LEU A 95 -13.88 -19.10 -2.62
N ILE A 96 -12.69 -19.72 -2.60
CA ILE A 96 -12.52 -21.12 -2.18
C ILE A 96 -12.85 -21.24 -0.69
N ALA A 97 -12.28 -20.40 0.16
CA ALA A 97 -12.51 -20.41 1.60
C ALA A 97 -14.01 -20.24 1.93
N GLY A 98 -14.70 -19.32 1.26
CA GLY A 98 -16.13 -19.09 1.45
C GLY A 98 -16.99 -20.27 0.96
N SER A 99 -16.70 -20.80 -0.23
CA SER A 99 -17.44 -21.94 -0.79
C SER A 99 -17.31 -23.21 0.03
N ARG A 100 -16.22 -23.36 0.77
CA ARG A 100 -15.92 -24.50 1.65
C ARG A 100 -16.22 -24.23 3.13
N ASN A 101 -16.76 -23.06 3.43
CA ASN A 101 -17.07 -22.62 4.81
C ASN A 101 -15.88 -22.78 5.79
N VAL A 102 -14.67 -22.50 5.32
CA VAL A 102 -13.42 -22.78 6.05
C VAL A 102 -13.36 -22.02 7.39
N ALA A 103 -13.84 -20.78 7.43
CA ALA A 103 -13.79 -19.95 8.65
C ALA A 103 -14.65 -20.55 9.76
N ASP A 104 -15.90 -20.91 9.48
CA ASP A 104 -16.82 -21.49 10.46
C ASP A 104 -16.37 -22.91 10.86
N ALA A 105 -15.85 -23.70 9.91
CA ALA A 105 -15.28 -25.01 10.20
C ALA A 105 -14.07 -24.92 11.13
N ALA A 106 -13.19 -23.95 10.93
CA ALA A 106 -12.03 -23.72 11.81
C ALA A 106 -12.50 -23.31 13.23
N GLN A 107 -13.47 -22.41 13.34
CA GLN A 107 -14.03 -22.00 14.63
C GLN A 107 -14.72 -23.18 15.34
N TRP A 108 -15.47 -23.97 14.62
CA TRP A 108 -16.11 -25.17 15.16
C TRP A 108 -15.07 -26.18 15.69
N CYS A 109 -14.01 -26.45 14.91
CA CYS A 109 -12.92 -27.32 15.36
C CYS A 109 -12.23 -26.83 16.63
N GLN A 110 -12.04 -25.50 16.77
CA GLN A 110 -11.46 -24.92 17.97
C GLN A 110 -12.37 -25.18 19.21
N GLY A 111 -13.69 -25.18 19.04
CA GLY A 111 -14.65 -25.50 20.10
C GLY A 111 -14.57 -26.96 20.57
N LEU A 112 -13.96 -27.85 19.80
CA LEU A 112 -13.78 -29.26 20.16
C LEU A 112 -12.47 -29.54 20.92
N ALA A 113 -11.67 -28.51 21.19
CA ALA A 113 -10.41 -28.66 21.91
C ALA A 113 -10.64 -29.26 23.30
N GLY A 114 -10.00 -30.43 23.56
CA GLY A 114 -10.16 -31.16 24.81
C GLY A 114 -11.32 -32.17 24.85
N ASP A 115 -12.11 -32.28 23.78
CA ASP A 115 -13.14 -33.33 23.67
C ASP A 115 -12.48 -34.69 23.41
N PRO A 116 -12.63 -35.71 24.29
CA PRO A 116 -12.07 -37.06 24.07
C PRO A 116 -12.67 -37.78 22.86
N ALA A 117 -13.85 -37.36 22.38
CA ALA A 117 -14.53 -37.89 21.22
C ALA A 117 -14.29 -37.07 19.93
N MET A 118 -13.41 -36.06 19.95
CA MET A 118 -13.18 -35.08 18.87
C MET A 118 -13.08 -35.75 17.48
N ALA A 119 -12.31 -36.83 17.35
CA ALA A 119 -12.13 -37.51 16.05
C ALA A 119 -13.46 -38.02 15.48
N LYS A 120 -14.32 -38.63 16.30
CA LYS A 120 -15.65 -39.10 15.88
C LYS A 120 -16.62 -37.96 15.60
N THR A 121 -16.53 -36.87 16.34
CA THR A 121 -17.35 -35.68 16.14
C THR A 121 -17.02 -35.02 14.82
N VAL A 122 -15.73 -34.88 14.50
CA VAL A 122 -15.26 -34.29 13.23
C VAL A 122 -15.61 -35.16 12.03
N GLU A 123 -15.58 -36.50 12.18
CA GLU A 123 -15.95 -37.42 11.09
C GLU A 123 -17.43 -37.30 10.68
N LYS A 124 -18.30 -36.90 11.59
CA LYS A 124 -19.76 -36.83 11.38
C LYS A 124 -20.27 -35.43 11.03
N GLY A 125 -19.52 -34.39 11.30
CA GLY A 125 -19.86 -32.97 11.02
C GLY A 125 -19.29 -32.53 9.71
#